data_8194f930e12f259506a1058a4292931a
#
_entry.id   8194f930e12f259506a1058a4292931a
#
_cell.length_a   1.000
_cell.length_b   1.000
_cell.length_c   1.000
_cell.angle_alpha   90.00
_cell.angle_beta   90.00
_cell.angle_gamma   90.00
#
_symmetry.space_group_name_H-M   'P 1'
#
loop_
_entity.id
_entity.type
_entity.pdbx_description
1 polymer ?
#
loop_
_entity_poly.entity_id
_entity_poly.type
_entity_poly.pdbx_seq_one_letter_code
_entity_poly.pdbx_strand_id
1 'polypeptide(L)'
;MAQPRGPREVFLALVNGIAEGNPDGLPELYAEQIDVVHPFDPLRGAPLRSRDELRARMEQLAATGPRPRRRVGNVTVHETTDPEVIVAEFEYQGTTEAGEPYALPAIFVMRVRNGEIVSSRDYHDHLASARVGGRLGELFAALSAQAAAPARTDAAT
;
A
#
# COMPACT_ATOMS: atom_id res chain seq x y z
N MET A 1 13.46 0.81 29.14
CA MET A 1 12.66 0.26 28.04
C MET A 1 12.57 1.32 26.95
N ALA A 2 12.82 0.95 25.68
CA ALA A 2 12.67 1.90 24.59
C ALA A 2 11.17 2.24 24.42
N GLN A 3 10.85 3.52 24.17
CA GLN A 3 9.50 3.91 23.83
C GLN A 3 9.10 3.26 22.49
N PRO A 4 7.85 2.81 22.35
CA PRO A 4 7.39 2.31 21.06
C PRO A 4 7.49 3.42 19.99
N ARG A 5 7.77 3.03 18.75
CA ARG A 5 7.83 3.97 17.63
C ARG A 5 6.51 4.73 17.47
N GLY A 6 6.60 6.02 17.23
CA GLY A 6 5.43 6.84 16.93
C GLY A 6 4.90 6.60 15.50
N PRO A 7 3.67 7.10 15.18
CA PRO A 7 3.05 6.89 13.88
C PRO A 7 3.92 7.35 12.70
N ARG A 8 4.58 8.51 12.82
CA ARG A 8 5.49 9.04 11.80
C ARG A 8 6.68 8.11 11.53
N GLU A 9 7.29 7.58 12.58
CA GLU A 9 8.45 6.68 12.46
C GLU A 9 8.07 5.35 11.80
N VAL A 10 6.93 4.79 12.18
CA VAL A 10 6.40 3.55 11.59
C VAL A 10 6.03 3.77 10.12
N PHE A 11 5.38 4.87 9.80
CA PHE A 11 5.07 5.26 8.41
C PHE A 11 6.35 5.34 7.56
N LEU A 12 7.37 6.06 8.03
CA LEU A 12 8.63 6.22 7.29
C LEU A 12 9.35 4.88 7.11
N ALA A 13 9.36 4.02 8.12
CA ALA A 13 9.93 2.68 8.02
C ALA A 13 9.20 1.83 6.95
N LEU A 14 7.87 1.89 6.92
CA LEU A 14 7.06 1.18 5.94
C LEU A 14 7.34 1.65 4.51
N VAL A 15 7.19 2.95 4.24
CA VAL A 15 7.28 3.45 2.86
C VAL A 15 8.69 3.38 2.29
N ASN A 16 9.72 3.56 3.12
CA ASN A 16 11.11 3.37 2.69
C ASN A 16 11.42 1.91 2.41
N GLY A 17 10.98 0.97 3.25
CA GLY A 17 11.15 -0.47 3.00
C GLY A 17 10.46 -0.92 1.71
N ILE A 18 9.25 -0.42 1.44
CA ILE A 18 8.55 -0.66 0.17
C ILE A 18 9.34 -0.07 -1.00
N ALA A 19 9.87 1.15 -0.88
CA ALA A 19 10.60 1.84 -1.94
C ALA A 19 11.92 1.14 -2.29
N GLU A 20 12.62 0.63 -1.29
CA GLU A 20 13.87 -0.12 -1.46
C GLU A 20 13.67 -1.50 -2.09
N GLY A 21 12.42 -1.97 -2.16
CA GLY A 21 12.09 -3.31 -2.67
C GLY A 21 12.48 -4.42 -1.72
N ASN A 22 12.67 -4.11 -0.45
CA ASN A 22 12.97 -5.07 0.60
C ASN A 22 11.70 -5.38 1.41
N PRO A 23 11.03 -6.51 1.15
CA PRO A 23 9.82 -6.90 1.87
C PRO A 23 10.11 -7.46 3.27
N ASP A 24 11.38 -7.79 3.58
CA ASP A 24 11.76 -8.40 4.84
C ASP A 24 11.51 -7.43 6.00
N GLY A 25 10.79 -7.89 7.00
CA GLY A 25 10.47 -7.10 8.18
C GLY A 25 9.30 -6.10 8.02
N LEU A 26 8.72 -5.95 6.82
CA LEU A 26 7.56 -5.07 6.65
C LEU A 26 6.29 -5.60 7.35
N PRO A 27 5.97 -6.90 7.32
CA PRO A 27 4.82 -7.42 8.07
C PRO A 27 4.91 -7.17 9.58
N GLU A 28 6.12 -7.13 10.15
CA GLU A 28 6.36 -6.88 11.57
C GLU A 28 6.06 -5.44 12.02
N LEU A 29 5.87 -4.52 11.06
CA LEU A 29 5.36 -3.18 11.36
C LEU A 29 3.86 -3.16 11.66
N TYR A 30 3.14 -4.26 11.39
CA TYR A 30 1.70 -4.37 11.56
C TYR A 30 1.34 -5.21 12.78
N ALA A 31 0.23 -4.88 13.45
CA ALA A 31 -0.36 -5.71 14.48
C ALA A 31 -0.85 -7.06 13.92
N GLU A 32 -1.13 -8.04 14.76
CA GLU A 32 -1.67 -9.33 14.32
C GLU A 32 -3.03 -9.18 13.62
N GLN A 33 -3.91 -8.34 14.19
CA GLN A 33 -5.20 -7.98 13.61
C GLN A 33 -5.13 -6.57 13.05
N ILE A 34 -5.49 -6.39 11.79
CA ILE A 34 -5.38 -5.13 11.07
C ILE A 34 -6.64 -4.83 10.25
N ASP A 35 -6.75 -3.59 9.80
CA ASP A 35 -7.75 -3.16 8.82
C ASP A 35 -7.06 -2.31 7.76
N VAL A 36 -6.52 -2.95 6.71
CA VAL A 36 -5.84 -2.27 5.60
C VAL A 36 -6.72 -2.31 4.35
N VAL A 37 -7.02 -1.14 3.84
CA VAL A 37 -7.89 -0.95 2.67
C VAL A 37 -7.22 -0.07 1.64
N HIS A 38 -7.41 -0.38 0.38
CA HIS A 38 -7.01 0.44 -0.76
C HIS A 38 -8.27 1.02 -1.43
N PRO A 39 -8.77 2.19 -0.98
CA PRO A 39 -10.10 2.67 -1.37
C PRO A 39 -10.23 2.96 -2.88
N PHE A 40 -9.12 3.27 -3.56
CA PHE A 40 -9.10 3.56 -5.00
C PHE A 40 -8.61 2.38 -5.85
N ASP A 41 -8.53 1.17 -5.26
CA ASP A 41 -8.23 -0.02 -6.06
C ASP A 41 -9.34 -0.25 -7.08
N PRO A 42 -9.05 -0.14 -8.40
CA PRO A 42 -10.05 -0.32 -9.43
C PRO A 42 -10.59 -1.75 -9.49
N LEU A 43 -9.82 -2.73 -9.02
CA LEU A 43 -10.23 -4.14 -8.95
C LEU A 43 -10.98 -4.47 -7.66
N ARG A 44 -11.13 -3.50 -6.74
CA ARG A 44 -11.86 -3.66 -5.48
C ARG A 44 -11.40 -4.88 -4.68
N GLY A 45 -10.09 -5.01 -4.52
CA GLY A 45 -9.49 -6.07 -3.71
C GLY A 45 -10.03 -6.07 -2.28
N ALA A 46 -10.15 -7.26 -1.70
CA ALA A 46 -10.63 -7.41 -0.32
C ALA A 46 -9.69 -6.70 0.67
N PRO A 47 -10.22 -6.12 1.75
CA PRO A 47 -9.41 -5.61 2.85
C PRO A 47 -8.53 -6.71 3.46
N LEU A 48 -7.33 -6.34 3.89
CA LEU A 48 -6.46 -7.21 4.67
C LEU A 48 -6.83 -7.10 6.15
N ARG A 49 -7.07 -8.23 6.80
CA ARG A 49 -7.58 -8.30 8.18
C ARG A 49 -6.57 -8.84 9.18
N SER A 50 -5.48 -9.43 8.70
CA SER A 50 -4.42 -9.96 9.56
C SER A 50 -3.04 -9.72 8.97
N ARG A 51 -2.02 -9.76 9.85
CA ARG A 51 -0.61 -9.74 9.45
C ARG A 51 -0.26 -10.89 8.50
N ASP A 52 -0.85 -12.06 8.71
CA ASP A 52 -0.60 -13.22 7.87
C ASP A 52 -1.18 -13.07 6.46
N GLU A 53 -2.37 -12.48 6.32
CA GLU A 53 -2.92 -12.11 5.00
C GLU A 53 -2.03 -11.10 4.29
N LEU A 54 -1.50 -10.10 5.02
CA LEU A 54 -0.56 -9.13 4.48
C LEU A 54 0.72 -9.80 4.01
N ARG A 55 1.30 -10.70 4.82
CA ARG A 55 2.51 -11.46 4.47
C ARG A 55 2.30 -12.28 3.20
N ALA A 56 1.21 -13.05 3.14
CA ALA A 56 0.85 -13.82 1.95
C ALA A 56 0.68 -12.93 0.71
N ARG A 57 0.09 -11.76 0.86
CA ARG A 57 -0.05 -10.79 -0.23
C ARG A 57 1.30 -10.26 -0.70
N MET A 58 2.20 -9.93 0.22
CA MET A 58 3.55 -9.47 -0.12
C MET A 58 4.36 -10.56 -0.84
N GLU A 59 4.27 -11.82 -0.39
CA GLU A 59 4.91 -12.97 -1.03
C GLU A 59 4.38 -13.19 -2.46
N GLN A 60 3.06 -13.12 -2.66
CA GLN A 60 2.46 -13.20 -4.00
C GLN A 60 2.98 -12.09 -4.92
N LEU A 61 3.08 -10.88 -4.42
CA LEU A 61 3.61 -9.75 -5.18
C LEU A 61 5.10 -9.92 -5.49
N ALA A 62 5.89 -10.45 -4.57
CA ALA A 62 7.31 -10.74 -4.80
C ALA A 62 7.52 -11.84 -5.85
N ALA A 63 6.63 -12.82 -5.92
CA ALA A 63 6.67 -13.89 -6.93
C ALA A 63 6.43 -13.39 -8.37
N THR A 64 5.88 -12.19 -8.56
CA THR A 64 5.70 -11.59 -9.90
C THR A 64 6.97 -11.00 -10.50
N GLY A 65 8.07 -11.01 -9.76
CA GLY A 65 9.38 -10.52 -10.20
C GLY A 65 9.94 -9.39 -9.33
N PRO A 66 11.21 -9.03 -9.55
CA PRO A 66 11.86 -7.97 -8.81
C PRO A 66 11.18 -6.62 -9.08
N ARG A 67 10.98 -5.85 -8.01
CA ARG A 67 10.46 -4.49 -8.13
C ARG A 67 11.59 -3.52 -8.39
N PRO A 68 11.41 -2.55 -9.29
CA PRO A 68 12.40 -1.49 -9.48
C PRO A 68 12.56 -0.73 -8.16
N ARG A 69 13.82 -0.46 -7.80
CA ARG A 69 14.13 0.41 -6.66
C ARG A 69 13.64 1.82 -6.97
N ARG A 70 13.02 2.40 -5.98
CA ARG A 70 12.53 3.78 -6.02
C ARG A 70 12.84 4.45 -4.70
N ARG A 71 12.66 5.74 -4.62
CA ARG A 71 12.83 6.52 -3.39
C ARG A 71 11.53 7.15 -2.97
N VAL A 72 11.41 7.44 -1.71
CA VAL A 72 10.31 8.25 -1.16
C VAL A 72 10.69 9.71 -1.26
N GLY A 73 9.79 10.54 -1.76
CA GLY A 73 9.97 11.99 -1.87
C GLY A 73 8.73 12.76 -1.48
N ASN A 74 8.88 14.08 -1.33
CA ASN A 74 7.79 15.03 -1.06
C ASN A 74 6.90 14.63 0.12
N VAL A 75 7.53 14.17 1.21
CA VAL A 75 6.82 13.68 2.40
C VAL A 75 6.28 14.83 3.23
N THR A 76 4.98 14.85 3.45
CA THR A 76 4.30 15.71 4.42
C THR A 76 3.44 14.85 5.35
N VAL A 77 3.74 14.89 6.64
CA VAL A 77 2.97 14.16 7.66
C VAL A 77 2.14 15.15 8.45
N HIS A 78 0.84 14.99 8.42
CA HIS A 78 -0.12 15.75 9.19
C HIS A 78 -0.48 14.95 10.46
N GLU A 79 -0.24 15.54 11.60
CA GLU A 79 -0.73 15.03 12.87
C GLU A 79 -2.20 15.37 13.02
N THR A 80 -2.98 14.47 13.60
CA THR A 80 -4.40 14.68 13.85
C THR A 80 -4.67 14.94 15.32
N THR A 81 -5.93 15.20 15.68
CA THR A 81 -6.33 15.31 17.09
C THR A 81 -6.23 13.98 17.85
N ASP A 82 -6.16 12.87 17.14
CA ASP A 82 -5.88 11.55 17.71
C ASP A 82 -4.38 11.23 17.53
N PRO A 83 -3.59 11.13 18.63
CA PRO A 83 -2.15 10.95 18.54
C PRO A 83 -1.72 9.60 17.91
N GLU A 84 -2.64 8.65 17.77
CA GLU A 84 -2.39 7.40 17.07
C GLU A 84 -2.55 7.52 15.55
N VAL A 85 -3.17 8.60 15.05
CA VAL A 85 -3.55 8.74 13.63
C VAL A 85 -2.77 9.85 12.96
N ILE A 86 -2.20 9.52 11.82
CA ILE A 86 -1.58 10.49 10.90
C ILE A 86 -2.22 10.41 9.52
N VAL A 87 -2.13 11.52 8.79
CA VAL A 87 -2.34 11.58 7.33
C VAL A 87 -1.00 11.93 6.70
N ALA A 88 -0.49 11.09 5.84
CA ALA A 88 0.80 11.29 5.19
C ALA A 88 0.64 11.37 3.68
N GLU A 89 1.09 12.49 3.10
CA GLU A 89 1.20 12.69 1.66
C GLU A 89 2.67 12.45 1.27
N PHE A 90 2.89 11.73 0.20
CA PHE A 90 4.25 11.41 -0.29
C PHE A 90 4.23 10.94 -1.74
N GLU A 91 5.40 10.70 -2.29
CA GLU A 91 5.57 10.15 -3.63
C GLU A 91 6.58 9.02 -3.63
N TYR A 92 6.31 7.98 -4.42
CA TYR A 92 7.35 7.07 -4.88
C TYR A 92 7.95 7.59 -6.18
N GLN A 93 9.23 7.88 -6.16
CA GLN A 93 9.96 8.44 -7.31
C GLN A 93 10.99 7.45 -7.82
N GLY A 94 11.09 7.31 -9.12
CA GLY A 94 12.02 6.37 -9.75
C GLY A 94 12.19 6.63 -11.23
N THR A 95 12.74 5.64 -11.91
CA THR A 95 12.97 5.67 -13.36
C THR A 95 12.45 4.38 -13.96
N THR A 96 11.73 4.47 -15.06
CA THR A 96 11.25 3.30 -15.81
C THR A 96 12.40 2.55 -16.47
N GLU A 97 12.15 1.34 -16.99
CA GLU A 97 13.14 0.59 -17.79
C GLU A 97 13.62 1.35 -19.02
N ALA A 98 12.77 2.22 -19.59
CA ALA A 98 13.12 3.09 -20.70
C ALA A 98 13.95 4.32 -20.29
N GLY A 99 14.26 4.49 -19.00
CA GLY A 99 15.02 5.63 -18.49
C GLY A 99 14.20 6.89 -18.22
N GLU A 100 12.88 6.81 -18.27
CA GLU A 100 11.99 7.95 -18.02
C GLU A 100 11.73 8.12 -16.53
N PRO A 101 11.88 9.34 -15.96
CA PRO A 101 11.57 9.59 -14.58
C PRO A 101 10.06 9.52 -14.33
N TYR A 102 9.67 9.03 -13.14
CA TYR A 102 8.28 9.04 -12.70
C TYR A 102 8.14 9.44 -11.24
N ALA A 103 6.97 9.93 -10.88
CA ALA A 103 6.52 10.14 -9.52
C ALA A 103 5.09 9.59 -9.37
N LEU A 104 4.86 8.80 -8.34
CA LEU A 104 3.56 8.21 -8.01
C LEU A 104 3.09 8.77 -6.66
N PRO A 105 2.21 9.78 -6.64
CA PRO A 105 1.70 10.32 -5.41
C PRO A 105 0.79 9.34 -4.69
N ALA A 106 0.83 9.39 -3.38
CA ALA A 106 -0.03 8.60 -2.51
C ALA A 106 -0.37 9.35 -1.22
N ILE A 107 -1.47 8.98 -0.60
CA ILE A 107 -1.89 9.43 0.72
C ILE A 107 -2.20 8.22 1.57
N PHE A 108 -1.60 8.14 2.76
CA PHE A 108 -1.96 7.14 3.76
C PHE A 108 -2.65 7.80 4.95
N VAL A 109 -3.78 7.26 5.33
CA VAL A 109 -4.43 7.56 6.61
C VAL A 109 -4.19 6.36 7.51
N MET A 110 -3.26 6.50 8.45
CA MET A 110 -2.71 5.38 9.20
C MET A 110 -2.91 5.56 10.70
N ARG A 111 -3.35 4.49 11.36
CA ARG A 111 -3.39 4.39 12.81
C ARG A 111 -2.29 3.46 13.30
N VAL A 112 -1.48 3.96 14.22
CA VAL A 112 -0.41 3.19 14.89
C VAL A 112 -0.67 3.17 16.38
N ARG A 113 -0.66 1.98 16.95
CA ARG A 113 -0.84 1.76 18.39
C ARG A 113 0.28 0.87 18.90
N ASN A 114 0.93 1.28 19.97
CA ASN A 114 2.06 0.55 20.57
C ASN A 114 3.20 0.24 19.58
N GLY A 115 3.41 1.11 18.59
CA GLY A 115 4.46 0.94 17.59
C GLY A 115 4.09 0.04 16.40
N GLU A 116 2.85 -0.43 16.32
CA GLU A 116 2.35 -1.29 15.24
C GLU A 116 1.16 -0.66 14.50
N ILE A 117 1.10 -0.86 13.20
CA ILE A 117 -0.02 -0.41 12.35
C ILE A 117 -1.23 -1.29 12.64
N VAL A 118 -2.32 -0.69 13.12
CA VAL A 118 -3.58 -1.40 13.35
C VAL A 118 -4.60 -1.14 12.24
N SER A 119 -4.51 0.00 11.55
CA SER A 119 -5.33 0.25 10.36
C SER A 119 -4.65 1.23 9.41
N SER A 120 -4.96 1.10 8.13
CA SER A 120 -4.51 2.04 7.10
C SER A 120 -5.52 2.13 5.95
N ARG A 121 -5.67 3.33 5.43
CA ARG A 121 -6.36 3.63 4.17
C ARG A 121 -5.30 4.14 3.22
N ASP A 122 -4.93 3.31 2.26
CA ASP A 122 -3.83 3.57 1.34
C ASP A 122 -4.39 4.03 -0.01
N TYR A 123 -4.37 5.33 -0.24
CA TYR A 123 -4.84 5.94 -1.47
C TYR A 123 -3.67 6.02 -2.46
N HIS A 124 -3.67 5.12 -3.44
CA HIS A 124 -2.68 5.06 -4.51
C HIS A 124 -3.28 5.41 -5.86
N ASP A 125 -2.47 5.97 -6.75
CA ASP A 125 -2.81 6.02 -8.17
C ASP A 125 -2.47 4.67 -8.83
N HIS A 126 -3.45 3.75 -8.77
CA HIS A 126 -3.30 2.40 -9.33
C HIS A 126 -3.13 2.41 -10.85
N LEU A 127 -3.74 3.38 -11.55
CA LEU A 127 -3.63 3.50 -13.00
C LEU A 127 -2.23 3.94 -13.42
N ALA A 128 -1.71 5.00 -12.80
CA ALA A 128 -0.35 5.46 -13.03
C ALA A 128 0.69 4.39 -12.66
N SER A 129 0.46 3.68 -11.54
CA SER A 129 1.31 2.57 -11.10
C SER A 129 1.35 1.43 -12.12
N ALA A 130 0.20 1.05 -12.68
CA ALA A 130 0.11 0.04 -13.74
C ALA A 130 0.82 0.50 -15.02
N ARG A 131 0.68 1.77 -15.38
CA ARG A 131 1.37 2.37 -16.56
C ARG A 131 2.88 2.31 -16.41
N VAL A 132 3.40 2.79 -15.27
CA VAL A 132 4.84 2.78 -14.96
C VAL A 132 5.40 1.36 -14.95
N GLY A 133 4.65 0.41 -14.43
CA GLY A 133 5.01 -1.01 -14.38
C GLY A 133 4.81 -1.80 -15.68
N GLY A 134 4.36 -1.14 -16.76
CA GLY A 134 4.09 -1.82 -18.05
C GLY A 134 2.90 -2.80 -18.01
N ARG A 135 2.02 -2.70 -17.00
CA ARG A 135 0.91 -3.62 -16.76
C ARG A 135 -0.47 -3.05 -17.02
N LEU A 136 -0.52 -1.95 -17.79
CA LEU A 136 -1.80 -1.27 -18.07
C LEU A 136 -2.78 -2.16 -18.83
N GLY A 137 -2.28 -2.95 -19.79
CA GLY A 137 -3.08 -3.91 -20.53
C GLY A 137 -3.67 -5.02 -19.66
N GLU A 138 -2.89 -5.52 -18.70
CA GLU A 138 -3.36 -6.53 -17.73
C GLU A 138 -4.46 -5.95 -16.82
N LEU A 139 -4.30 -4.71 -16.37
CA LEU A 139 -5.31 -4.03 -15.56
C LEU A 139 -6.62 -3.87 -16.34
N PHE A 140 -6.58 -3.42 -17.59
CA PHE A 140 -7.78 -3.28 -18.41
C PHE A 140 -8.45 -4.62 -18.72
N ALA A 141 -7.69 -5.68 -18.96
CA ALA A 141 -8.21 -7.02 -19.13
C ALA A 141 -8.94 -7.51 -17.87
N ALA A 142 -8.35 -7.30 -16.69
CA ALA A 142 -8.96 -7.67 -15.41
C ALA A 142 -10.26 -6.89 -15.14
N LEU A 143 -10.26 -5.58 -15.40
CA LEU A 143 -11.47 -4.74 -15.28
C LEU A 143 -12.58 -5.18 -16.22
N SER A 144 -12.25 -5.51 -17.47
CA SER A 144 -13.21 -6.02 -18.44
C SER A 144 -13.80 -7.37 -18.02
N ALA A 145 -12.97 -8.25 -17.46
CA ALA A 145 -13.43 -9.54 -16.94
C ALA A 145 -14.38 -9.37 -15.75
N GLN A 146 -14.09 -8.42 -14.83
CA GLN A 146 -15.00 -8.11 -13.73
C GLN A 146 -16.34 -7.53 -14.21
N ALA A 147 -16.32 -6.65 -15.21
CA ALA A 147 -17.53 -6.05 -15.76
C ALA A 147 -18.42 -7.08 -16.46
N ALA A 148 -17.83 -8.15 -17.04
CA ALA A 148 -18.55 -9.23 -17.68
C ALA A 148 -19.06 -10.31 -16.71
N ALA A 149 -18.57 -10.34 -15.45
CA ALA A 149 -19.02 -11.29 -14.46
C ALA A 149 -20.46 -10.95 -13.99
N PRO A 150 -21.34 -11.96 -13.80
CA PRO A 150 -22.68 -11.71 -13.29
C PRO A 150 -22.57 -11.05 -11.89
N ALA A 151 -23.45 -10.07 -11.64
CA ALA A 151 -23.53 -9.40 -10.34
C ALA A 151 -23.66 -10.45 -9.24
N ARG A 152 -22.77 -10.44 -8.26
CA ARG A 152 -22.90 -11.28 -7.07
C ARG A 152 -24.19 -10.85 -6.40
N THR A 153 -25.18 -11.71 -6.39
CA THR A 153 -26.39 -11.53 -5.58
C THR A 153 -25.92 -11.68 -4.15
N ASP A 154 -25.75 -10.58 -3.44
CA ASP A 154 -25.65 -10.62 -1.99
C ASP A 154 -27.00 -11.15 -1.50
N ALA A 155 -27.03 -12.44 -1.18
CA ALA A 155 -28.13 -13.01 -0.46
C ALA A 155 -28.09 -12.41 0.96
N ALA A 156 -28.91 -11.39 1.15
CA ALA A 156 -29.29 -10.93 2.47
C ALA A 156 -29.96 -12.10 3.21
N THR A 157 -29.36 -12.53 4.30
CA THR A 157 -30.07 -13.25 5.37
C THR A 157 -29.47 -12.81 6.70
#